data_2336ff616684de1c04f9521f9420d719
#
_entry.id   2336ff616684de1c04f9521f9420d719
#
_cell.length_a   1.000
_cell.length_b   1.000
_cell.length_c   1.000
_cell.angle_alpha   90.00
_cell.angle_beta   90.00
_cell.angle_gamma   90.00
#
_symmetry.space_group_name_H-M   'P 1'
#
loop_
_entity.id
_entity.type
_entity.pdbx_description
1 polymer ?
#
loop_
_entity_poly.entity_id
_entity_poly.type
_entity_poly.pdbx_seq_one_letter_code
_entity_poly.pdbx_strand_id
1 'polypeptide(L)'
;GLDRLGISAGAERQAASQEFRNQFNEAVLKEMIGNLLAVYPDRPVRVGESWQKTSTITEGYSLFLEHTWTLQDLRNGRAIVKLISLGKPIDQQTSLQTETSKFYYDVHGNQEGSFELDAASGWIQRAFLTQTIQGRVILEGTQKLGQVVSWPIRIEGTVRLEPEEGIS
;
A
#
# COMPACT_ATOMS: atom_id res chain seq x y z
N GLY A 1 8.42 -6.53 40.30
CA GLY A 1 7.22 -6.88 39.49
C GLY A 1 6.93 -5.96 38.31
N LEU A 2 7.48 -4.73 38.27
CA LEU A 2 7.22 -3.74 37.18
C LEU A 2 8.01 -4.06 35.90
N ASP A 3 9.17 -4.71 36.01
CA ASP A 3 10.03 -5.03 34.85
C ASP A 3 9.44 -6.10 33.92
N ARG A 4 8.61 -7.00 34.43
CA ARG A 4 7.93 -8.03 33.63
C ARG A 4 6.81 -7.48 32.77
N LEU A 5 6.12 -6.41 33.21
CA LEU A 5 5.06 -5.77 32.43
C LEU A 5 5.61 -4.97 31.25
N GLY A 6 6.78 -4.34 31.41
CA GLY A 6 7.46 -3.61 30.34
C GLY A 6 8.00 -4.52 29.23
N ILE A 7 8.50 -5.69 29.59
CA ILE A 7 9.02 -6.67 28.60
C ILE A 7 7.89 -7.30 27.79
N SER A 8 6.75 -7.62 28.42
CA SER A 8 5.58 -8.17 27.75
C SER A 8 4.97 -7.18 26.75
N ALA A 9 4.81 -5.92 27.15
CA ALA A 9 4.30 -4.87 26.25
C ALA A 9 5.23 -4.59 25.05
N GLY A 10 6.55 -4.71 25.25
CA GLY A 10 7.54 -4.57 24.18
C GLY A 10 7.48 -5.71 23.17
N ALA A 11 7.36 -6.95 23.65
CA ALA A 11 7.24 -8.14 22.82
C ALA A 11 5.93 -8.14 22.01
N GLU A 12 4.82 -7.76 22.63
CA GLU A 12 3.52 -7.65 21.97
C GLU A 12 3.52 -6.56 20.87
N ARG A 13 4.18 -5.41 21.11
CA ARG A 13 4.37 -4.38 20.11
C ARG A 13 5.20 -4.86 18.92
N GLN A 14 6.28 -5.58 19.17
CA GLN A 14 7.10 -6.16 18.10
C GLN A 14 6.34 -7.19 17.29
N ALA A 15 5.60 -8.09 17.94
CA ALA A 15 4.79 -9.10 17.28
C ALA A 15 3.70 -8.46 16.43
N ALA A 16 2.97 -7.47 16.96
CA ALA A 16 1.95 -6.73 16.22
C ALA A 16 2.52 -5.95 15.02
N SER A 17 3.68 -5.32 15.20
CA SER A 17 4.35 -4.61 14.10
C SER A 17 4.85 -5.55 13.01
N GLN A 18 5.34 -6.73 13.38
CA GLN A 18 5.79 -7.74 12.43
C GLN A 18 4.63 -8.35 11.67
N GLU A 19 3.54 -8.69 12.36
CA GLU A 19 2.32 -9.22 11.74
C GLU A 19 1.71 -8.20 10.78
N PHE A 20 1.62 -6.94 11.18
CA PHE A 20 1.16 -5.87 10.30
C PHE A 20 2.03 -5.74 9.05
N ARG A 21 3.37 -5.79 9.20
CA ARG A 21 4.29 -5.74 8.04
C ARG A 21 4.10 -6.91 7.09
N ASN A 22 3.92 -8.11 7.63
CA ASN A 22 3.73 -9.32 6.84
C ASN A 22 2.43 -9.23 6.03
N GLN A 23 1.32 -8.87 6.67
CA GLN A 23 0.03 -8.68 6.01
C GLN A 23 0.07 -7.52 5.01
N PHE A 24 0.76 -6.44 5.37
CA PHE A 24 0.95 -5.31 4.47
C PHE A 24 1.70 -5.73 3.21
N ASN A 25 2.79 -6.47 3.33
CA ASN A 25 3.58 -6.89 2.17
C ASN A 25 2.77 -7.75 1.20
N GLU A 26 1.94 -8.67 1.70
CA GLU A 26 1.09 -9.51 0.87
C GLU A 26 -0.05 -8.72 0.20
N ALA A 27 -0.76 -7.90 0.97
CA ALA A 27 -1.84 -7.07 0.47
C ALA A 27 -1.35 -6.06 -0.57
N VAL A 28 -0.19 -5.45 -0.31
CA VAL A 28 0.46 -4.52 -1.23
C VAL A 28 0.87 -5.20 -2.52
N LEU A 29 1.43 -6.40 -2.46
CA LEU A 29 1.83 -7.13 -3.66
C LEU A 29 0.61 -7.48 -4.54
N LYS A 30 -0.47 -7.94 -3.95
CA LYS A 30 -1.74 -8.19 -4.64
C LYS A 30 -2.31 -6.92 -5.27
N GLU A 31 -2.32 -5.83 -4.50
CA GLU A 31 -2.80 -4.53 -4.96
C GLU A 31 -1.93 -3.99 -6.10
N MET A 32 -0.64 -4.15 -6.03
CA MET A 32 0.27 -3.72 -7.10
C MET A 32 -0.02 -4.43 -8.42
N ILE A 33 -0.27 -5.73 -8.40
CA ILE A 33 -0.67 -6.49 -9.58
C ILE A 33 -2.01 -5.97 -10.12
N GLY A 34 -2.96 -5.70 -9.23
CA GLY A 34 -4.25 -5.11 -9.60
C GLY A 34 -4.09 -3.71 -10.23
N ASN A 35 -3.24 -2.87 -9.66
CA ASN A 35 -2.95 -1.53 -10.16
C ASN A 35 -2.23 -1.54 -11.51
N LEU A 36 -1.36 -2.51 -11.76
CA LEU A 36 -0.75 -2.69 -13.08
C LEU A 36 -1.81 -2.91 -14.18
N LEU A 37 -2.90 -3.59 -13.85
CA LEU A 37 -4.02 -3.81 -14.77
C LEU A 37 -4.94 -2.57 -14.86
N ALA A 38 -4.98 -1.72 -13.84
CA ALA A 38 -5.79 -0.51 -13.78
C ALA A 38 -5.17 0.69 -14.52
N VAL A 39 -3.94 0.55 -15.03
CA VAL A 39 -3.24 1.63 -15.75
C VAL A 39 -3.97 2.10 -17.03
N TYR A 40 -4.80 1.24 -17.61
CA TYR A 40 -5.45 1.56 -18.88
C TYR A 40 -6.65 2.49 -18.67
N PRO A 41 -6.73 3.62 -19.44
CA PRO A 41 -7.89 4.48 -19.42
C PRO A 41 -9.07 3.83 -20.16
N ASP A 42 -10.29 4.20 -19.76
CA ASP A 42 -11.53 3.70 -20.40
C ASP A 42 -11.87 4.47 -21.70
N ARG A 43 -11.09 5.49 -22.02
CA ARG A 43 -11.21 6.32 -23.21
C ARG A 43 -9.84 6.66 -23.78
N PRO A 44 -9.75 7.04 -25.07
CA PRO A 44 -8.50 7.60 -25.59
C PRO A 44 -8.07 8.85 -24.81
N VAL A 45 -6.78 8.92 -24.50
CA VAL A 45 -6.17 10.05 -23.78
C VAL A 45 -5.01 10.64 -24.57
N ARG A 46 -4.77 11.94 -24.40
CA ARG A 46 -3.65 12.67 -24.99
C ARG A 46 -2.56 12.89 -23.95
N VAL A 47 -1.36 13.18 -24.41
CA VAL A 47 -0.25 13.59 -23.53
C VAL A 47 -0.68 14.79 -22.69
N GLY A 48 -0.47 14.72 -21.39
CA GLY A 48 -0.91 15.69 -20.38
C GLY A 48 -2.27 15.39 -19.77
N GLU A 49 -3.09 14.51 -20.36
CA GLU A 49 -4.39 14.15 -19.78
C GLU A 49 -4.25 13.10 -18.68
N SER A 50 -5.17 13.17 -17.72
CA SER A 50 -5.26 12.26 -16.60
C SER A 50 -6.59 11.51 -16.59
N TRP A 51 -6.58 10.32 -15.97
CA TRP A 51 -7.78 9.56 -15.65
C TRP A 51 -7.70 9.03 -14.23
N GLN A 52 -8.84 8.70 -13.67
CA GLN A 52 -8.95 8.24 -12.30
C GLN A 52 -9.52 6.82 -12.24
N LYS A 53 -9.03 6.06 -11.31
CA LYS A 53 -9.55 4.75 -10.92
C LYS A 53 -9.56 4.68 -9.40
N THR A 54 -10.45 3.87 -8.86
CA THR A 54 -10.50 3.61 -7.43
C THR A 54 -10.35 2.12 -7.17
N SER A 55 -9.75 1.77 -6.06
CA SER A 55 -9.69 0.40 -5.57
C SER A 55 -9.84 0.35 -4.06
N THR A 56 -10.03 -0.84 -3.53
CA THR A 56 -10.23 -1.07 -2.11
C THR A 56 -9.36 -2.24 -1.68
N ILE A 57 -8.54 -2.02 -0.66
CA ILE A 57 -7.87 -3.10 0.06
C ILE A 57 -8.76 -3.48 1.23
N THR A 58 -9.09 -4.76 1.36
CA THR A 58 -9.96 -5.27 2.45
C THR A 58 -9.26 -6.32 3.31
N GLU A 59 -8.12 -6.85 2.88
CA GLU A 59 -7.38 -7.85 3.61
C GLU A 59 -6.42 -7.20 4.60
N GLY A 60 -6.55 -7.55 5.87
CA GLY A 60 -5.69 -7.09 6.97
C GLY A 60 -6.02 -5.70 7.48
N TYR A 61 -6.16 -4.73 6.64
CA TYR A 61 -6.63 -3.37 6.93
C TYR A 61 -7.42 -2.86 5.74
N SER A 62 -8.42 -2.02 6.00
CA SER A 62 -9.30 -1.54 4.93
C SER A 62 -8.89 -0.14 4.50
N LEU A 63 -8.44 -0.03 3.24
CA LEU A 63 -8.10 1.23 2.62
C LEU A 63 -8.90 1.42 1.34
N PHE A 64 -9.45 2.61 1.18
CA PHE A 64 -9.96 3.11 -0.09
C PHE A 64 -8.86 3.89 -0.79
N LEU A 65 -8.54 3.50 -2.01
CA LEU A 65 -7.47 4.08 -2.81
C LEU A 65 -8.06 4.86 -3.98
N GLU A 66 -7.61 6.09 -4.12
CA GLU A 66 -7.89 6.96 -5.28
C GLU A 66 -6.62 7.06 -6.12
N HIS A 67 -6.66 6.52 -7.32
CA HIS A 67 -5.55 6.52 -8.26
C HIS A 67 -5.75 7.61 -9.30
N THR A 68 -4.75 8.42 -9.51
CA THR A 68 -4.68 9.37 -10.63
C THR A 68 -3.53 8.99 -11.53
N TRP A 69 -3.86 8.62 -12.74
CA TRP A 69 -2.92 8.29 -13.80
C TRP A 69 -2.80 9.45 -14.76
N THR A 70 -1.61 9.74 -15.26
CA THR A 70 -1.36 10.81 -16.23
C THR A 70 -0.46 10.31 -17.34
N LEU A 71 -0.89 10.43 -18.58
CA LEU A 71 -0.03 10.18 -19.74
C LEU A 71 0.96 11.34 -19.88
N GLN A 72 2.21 11.12 -19.50
CA GLN A 72 3.24 12.15 -19.51
C GLN A 72 3.91 12.32 -20.85
N ASP A 73 4.11 11.22 -21.57
CA ASP A 73 4.80 11.23 -22.86
C ASP A 73 4.33 10.05 -23.74
N LEU A 74 4.38 10.28 -25.05
CA LEU A 74 4.11 9.25 -26.05
C LEU A 74 5.03 9.50 -27.24
N ARG A 75 6.15 8.77 -27.30
CA ARG A 75 7.15 8.90 -28.37
C ARG A 75 7.74 7.54 -28.74
N ASN A 76 8.07 7.37 -30.01
CA ASN A 76 8.77 6.20 -30.52
C ASN A 76 8.11 4.87 -30.12
N GLY A 77 6.77 4.81 -30.10
CA GLY A 77 6.04 3.61 -29.69
C GLY A 77 6.04 3.32 -28.18
N ARG A 78 6.50 4.25 -27.35
CA ARG A 78 6.50 4.13 -25.89
C ARG A 78 5.60 5.18 -25.25
N ALA A 79 4.81 4.74 -24.29
CA ALA A 79 3.99 5.60 -23.45
C ALA A 79 4.56 5.65 -22.03
N ILE A 80 4.75 6.85 -21.50
CA ILE A 80 5.14 7.07 -20.11
C ILE A 80 3.94 7.53 -19.34
N VAL A 81 3.54 6.76 -18.32
CA VAL A 81 2.38 7.04 -17.49
C VAL A 81 2.82 7.21 -16.04
N LYS A 82 2.42 8.32 -15.43
CA LYS A 82 2.64 8.58 -14.00
C LYS A 82 1.42 8.15 -13.20
N LEU A 83 1.65 7.56 -12.03
CA LEU A 83 0.66 7.24 -11.02
C LEU A 83 0.87 8.09 -9.78
N ILE A 84 -0.23 8.63 -9.24
CA ILE A 84 -0.31 9.12 -7.87
C ILE A 84 -1.54 8.46 -7.24
N SER A 85 -1.36 7.83 -6.08
CA SER A 85 -2.46 7.21 -5.33
C SER A 85 -2.51 7.76 -3.91
N LEU A 86 -3.74 7.98 -3.44
CA LEU A 86 -4.01 8.38 -2.07
C LEU A 86 -4.90 7.33 -1.41
N GLY A 87 -4.42 6.77 -0.32
CA GLY A 87 -5.14 5.79 0.48
C GLY A 87 -5.71 6.41 1.75
N LYS A 88 -7.01 6.20 1.97
CA LYS A 88 -7.74 6.63 3.16
C LYS A 88 -8.35 5.43 3.85
N PRO A 89 -8.42 5.39 5.18
CA PRO A 89 -9.14 4.32 5.87
C PRO A 89 -10.62 4.34 5.44
N ILE A 90 -11.18 3.17 5.17
CA ILE A 90 -12.60 3.02 4.83
C ILE A 90 -13.43 3.16 6.09
N ASP A 91 -12.95 2.59 7.18
CA ASP A 91 -13.61 2.61 8.48
C ASP A 91 -12.55 2.75 9.58
N GLN A 92 -12.89 3.49 10.63
CA GLN A 92 -12.03 3.62 11.82
C GLN A 92 -11.95 2.31 12.63
N GLN A 93 -12.65 1.26 12.21
CA GLN A 93 -12.79 0.01 12.94
C GLN A 93 -12.10 -1.19 12.27
N THR A 94 -11.19 -0.97 11.35
CA THR A 94 -10.40 -2.10 10.84
C THR A 94 -9.58 -2.70 11.98
N SER A 95 -10.02 -3.85 12.46
CA SER A 95 -9.39 -4.51 13.60
C SER A 95 -8.75 -5.84 13.16
N LEU A 96 -7.54 -6.07 13.62
CA LEU A 96 -6.94 -7.39 13.63
C LEU A 96 -7.17 -8.00 15.02
N GLN A 97 -7.82 -9.13 15.07
CA GLN A 97 -8.03 -9.84 16.31
C GLN A 97 -7.08 -11.05 16.38
N THR A 98 -6.25 -11.07 17.40
CA THR A 98 -5.51 -12.26 17.81
C THR A 98 -6.26 -12.98 18.92
N GLU A 99 -5.83 -14.16 19.33
CA GLU A 99 -6.45 -14.91 20.44
C GLU A 99 -6.53 -14.11 21.75
N THR A 100 -5.66 -13.13 21.94
CA THR A 100 -5.49 -12.40 23.20
C THR A 100 -5.69 -10.89 23.10
N SER A 101 -5.72 -10.33 21.89
CA SER A 101 -5.67 -8.86 21.71
C SER A 101 -6.40 -8.43 20.45
N LYS A 102 -6.98 -7.24 20.49
CA LYS A 102 -7.61 -6.57 19.36
C LYS A 102 -6.88 -5.29 19.03
N PHE A 103 -6.47 -5.16 17.78
CA PHE A 103 -5.72 -4.02 17.26
C PHE A 103 -6.58 -3.25 16.26
N TYR A 104 -6.51 -1.95 16.32
CA TYR A 104 -7.10 -1.05 15.34
C TYR A 104 -5.99 -0.32 14.60
N TYR A 105 -6.23 -0.02 13.35
CA TYR A 105 -5.29 0.68 12.49
C TYR A 105 -5.94 1.96 11.96
N ASP A 106 -5.34 3.09 12.28
CA ASP A 106 -5.64 4.38 11.67
C ASP A 106 -4.46 4.76 10.79
N VAL A 107 -4.53 4.33 9.52
CA VAL A 107 -3.41 4.44 8.58
C VAL A 107 -3.84 5.08 7.27
N HIS A 108 -2.94 5.86 6.69
CA HIS A 108 -3.08 6.51 5.40
C HIS A 108 -1.95 6.03 4.50
N GLY A 109 -2.24 5.91 3.21
CA GLY A 109 -1.27 5.47 2.22
C GLY A 109 -1.05 6.50 1.12
N ASN A 110 0.19 6.62 0.68
CA ASN A 110 0.55 7.35 -0.53
C ASN A 110 1.36 6.43 -1.43
N GLN A 111 1.10 6.51 -2.72
CA GLN A 111 1.84 5.75 -3.72
C GLN A 111 2.14 6.65 -4.92
N GLU A 112 3.38 6.62 -5.38
CA GLU A 112 3.80 7.31 -6.58
C GLU A 112 4.57 6.36 -7.48
N GLY A 113 4.34 6.46 -8.78
CA GLY A 113 5.03 5.61 -9.73
C GLY A 113 5.09 6.14 -11.14
N SER A 114 5.94 5.49 -11.92
CA SER A 114 6.07 5.71 -13.35
C SER A 114 6.09 4.36 -14.06
N PHE A 115 5.36 4.27 -15.15
CA PHE A 115 5.21 3.09 -15.98
C PHE A 115 5.59 3.41 -17.41
N GLU A 116 6.43 2.58 -18.00
CA GLU A 116 6.73 2.60 -19.42
C GLU A 116 5.99 1.45 -20.08
N LEU A 117 5.13 1.78 -21.04
CA LEU A 117 4.34 0.80 -21.80
C LEU A 117 4.75 0.83 -23.27
N ASP A 118 4.71 -0.31 -23.91
CA ASP A 118 4.69 -0.40 -25.36
C ASP A 118 3.34 0.11 -25.87
N ALA A 119 3.34 1.16 -26.68
CA ALA A 119 2.10 1.83 -27.11
C ALA A 119 1.27 0.98 -28.08
N ALA A 120 1.87 0.02 -28.76
CA ALA A 120 1.17 -0.83 -29.72
C ALA A 120 0.49 -2.03 -29.04
N SER A 121 1.19 -2.69 -28.11
CA SER A 121 0.70 -3.86 -27.40
C SER A 121 0.04 -3.55 -26.07
N GLY A 122 0.34 -2.38 -25.49
CA GLY A 122 -0.07 -2.01 -24.14
C GLY A 122 0.74 -2.69 -23.03
N TRP A 123 1.72 -3.56 -23.33
CA TRP A 123 2.49 -4.24 -22.30
C TRP A 123 3.38 -3.30 -21.52
N ILE A 124 3.38 -3.46 -20.19
CA ILE A 124 4.29 -2.74 -19.31
C ILE A 124 5.68 -3.30 -19.49
N GLN A 125 6.61 -2.44 -19.90
CA GLN A 125 8.01 -2.79 -20.09
C GLN A 125 8.85 -2.46 -18.86
N ARG A 126 8.52 -1.36 -18.19
CA ARG A 126 9.18 -0.93 -16.95
C ARG A 126 8.17 -0.34 -16.00
N ALA A 127 8.40 -0.54 -14.72
CA ALA A 127 7.65 0.15 -13.67
C ALA A 127 8.57 0.48 -12.51
N PHE A 128 8.39 1.66 -11.96
CA PHE A 128 8.98 2.08 -10.70
C PHE A 128 7.88 2.65 -9.82
N LEU A 129 7.74 2.11 -8.61
CA LEU A 129 6.69 2.48 -7.69
C LEU A 129 7.26 2.61 -6.30
N THR A 130 6.97 3.72 -5.64
CA THR A 130 7.23 3.94 -4.22
C THR A 130 5.93 4.09 -3.48
N GLN A 131 5.90 3.61 -2.26
CA GLN A 131 4.73 3.71 -1.40
C GLN A 131 5.14 4.00 0.03
N THR A 132 4.30 4.75 0.72
CA THR A 132 4.43 5.02 2.13
C THR A 132 3.07 4.79 2.79
N ILE A 133 3.04 4.00 3.85
CA ILE A 133 1.90 3.92 4.77
C ILE A 133 2.35 4.47 6.10
N GLN A 134 1.55 5.34 6.68
CA GLN A 134 1.81 5.94 7.97
C GLN A 134 0.51 6.11 8.76
N GLY A 135 0.64 6.10 10.06
CA GLY A 135 -0.50 6.26 10.95
C GLY A 135 -0.21 5.73 12.35
N ARG A 136 -1.21 5.11 12.95
CA ARG A 136 -1.14 4.59 14.32
C ARG A 136 -1.74 3.21 14.39
N VAL A 137 -1.12 2.37 15.19
CA VAL A 137 -1.70 1.11 15.67
C VAL A 137 -2.21 1.35 17.08
N ILE A 138 -3.42 0.90 17.36
CA ILE A 138 -4.12 1.09 18.62
C ILE A 138 -4.45 -0.31 19.17
N LEU A 139 -3.95 -0.62 20.34
CA LEU A 139 -4.26 -1.83 21.08
C LEU A 139 -5.43 -1.54 22.02
N GLU A 140 -6.52 -2.26 21.87
CA GLU A 140 -7.63 -2.19 22.82
C GLU A 140 -7.20 -2.79 24.16
N GLY A 141 -7.51 -2.08 25.24
CA GLY A 141 -7.14 -2.53 26.58
C GLY A 141 -7.73 -3.90 26.90
N THR A 142 -6.88 -4.85 27.22
CA THR A 142 -7.29 -6.15 27.77
C THR A 142 -7.58 -6.00 29.26
N GLN A 143 -8.30 -6.97 29.85
CA GLN A 143 -8.59 -6.97 31.31
C GLN A 143 -7.31 -6.85 32.16
N LYS A 144 -6.14 -7.17 31.62
CA LYS A 144 -4.83 -7.07 32.29
C LYS A 144 -4.17 -5.71 32.15
N LEU A 145 -4.43 -4.97 31.05
CA LEU A 145 -3.74 -3.71 30.77
C LEU A 145 -4.55 -2.46 31.13
N GLY A 146 -5.88 -2.54 31.24
CA GLY A 146 -6.75 -1.45 31.71
C GLY A 146 -6.67 -0.13 30.91
N GLN A 147 -5.76 -0.04 29.95
CA GLN A 147 -5.47 1.18 29.19
C GLN A 147 -5.35 0.88 27.70
N VAL A 148 -5.86 1.81 26.88
CA VAL A 148 -5.61 1.83 25.44
C VAL A 148 -4.18 2.28 25.18
N VAL A 149 -3.42 1.50 24.44
CA VAL A 149 -2.04 1.84 24.06
C VAL A 149 -1.99 2.10 22.56
N SER A 150 -1.37 3.18 22.14
CA SER A 150 -1.17 3.47 20.72
C SER A 150 0.27 3.85 20.42
N TRP A 151 0.75 3.49 19.22
CA TRP A 151 2.07 3.87 18.73
C TRP A 151 2.04 4.19 17.24
N PRO A 152 2.93 5.08 16.78
CA PRO A 152 3.01 5.41 15.38
C PRO A 152 3.59 4.24 14.58
N ILE A 153 3.17 4.13 13.33
CA ILE A 153 3.73 3.20 12.36
C ILE A 153 4.03 3.95 11.06
N ARG A 154 5.15 3.59 10.44
CA ARG A 154 5.52 4.02 9.09
C ARG A 154 6.16 2.86 8.35
N ILE A 155 5.66 2.59 7.16
CA ILE A 155 6.17 1.57 6.26
C ILE A 155 6.43 2.21 4.91
N GLU A 156 7.61 1.97 4.37
CA GLU A 156 8.02 2.42 3.05
C GLU A 156 8.38 1.21 2.21
N GLY A 157 7.96 1.23 0.96
CA GLY A 157 8.23 0.17 0.01
C GLY A 157 8.56 0.73 -1.37
N THR A 158 9.38 0.00 -2.11
CA THR A 158 9.73 0.33 -3.50
C THR A 158 9.61 -0.94 -4.33
N VAL A 159 8.98 -0.81 -5.50
CA VAL A 159 8.92 -1.88 -6.48
C VAL A 159 9.49 -1.39 -7.80
N ARG A 160 10.30 -2.25 -8.41
CA ARG A 160 10.90 -2.01 -9.71
C ARG A 160 10.65 -3.24 -10.59
N LEU A 161 10.09 -2.99 -11.75
CA LEU A 161 9.97 -3.95 -12.85
C LEU A 161 10.88 -3.47 -13.97
N GLU A 162 11.80 -4.32 -14.39
CA GLU A 162 12.69 -4.08 -15.54
C GLU A 162 12.63 -5.29 -16.47
N PRO A 163 12.77 -5.11 -17.81
CA PRO A 163 12.88 -6.24 -18.70
C PRO A 163 14.15 -7.02 -18.34
N GLU A 164 14.08 -8.35 -18.40
CA GLU A 164 15.30 -9.16 -18.31
C GLU A 164 16.23 -8.73 -19.43
N GLU A 165 17.46 -8.37 -19.09
CA GLU A 165 18.51 -8.20 -20.08
C GLU A 165 18.71 -9.58 -20.72
N GLY A 166 18.37 -9.69 -22.02
CA GLY A 166 18.49 -10.95 -22.75
C GLY A 166 19.90 -11.47 -22.62
N ILE A 167 20.03 -12.69 -22.12
CA ILE A 167 21.27 -13.46 -22.15
C ILE A 167 21.55 -13.70 -23.64
N SER A 168 22.52 -12.94 -24.14
CA SER A 168 23.04 -13.09 -25.52
C SER A 168 23.93 -14.33 -25.56
#